data_f5881d74c16e15fae1b6afc61f6083eb
#
_entry.id   f5881d74c16e15fae1b6afc61f6083eb
#
_cell.length_a   1.000
_cell.length_b   1.000
_cell.length_c   1.000
_cell.angle_alpha   90.00
_cell.angle_beta   90.00
_cell.angle_gamma   90.00
#
_symmetry.space_group_name_H-M   'P 1'
#
loop_
_entity.id
_entity.type
_entity.pdbx_description
1 polymer ?
#
loop_
_entity_poly.entity_id
_entity_poly.type
_entity_poly.pdbx_seq_one_letter_code
_entity_poly.pdbx_strand_id
1 'polypeptide(L)'
;VARQNVQIINKRCHELKLQIAALRQMSGAASDPPDPELKAHIDEAEKAAQLYDASRNTGNEVLDVVLTEKSLLCESRRIQLNAVTDGSCLGFFEAGDLYALFANMLDHAIESAVQVPEPERRCIDLLVCTRQSFVVVNVISPDRPPEAADTRATHYAVKVTNRIVQKYKGTLTTESQNGFFAVKIIFPQGK
;
A
#
# COMPACT_ATOMS: atom_id res chain seq x y z
N VAL A 1 21.73 2.95 -14.27
CA VAL A 1 22.45 2.47 -13.09
C VAL A 1 21.51 2.43 -11.89
N ALA A 2 20.72 3.48 -11.57
CA ALA A 2 19.82 3.51 -10.43
C ALA A 2 18.69 2.45 -10.49
N ARG A 3 18.07 2.23 -11.67
CA ARG A 3 17.01 1.22 -11.85
C ARG A 3 17.48 -0.22 -11.63
N GLN A 4 18.70 -0.54 -12.02
CA GLN A 4 19.27 -1.88 -11.80
C GLN A 4 19.56 -2.15 -10.31
N ASN A 5 20.00 -1.14 -9.56
CA ASN A 5 20.26 -1.28 -8.13
C ASN A 5 18.97 -1.49 -7.33
N VAL A 6 17.88 -0.82 -7.69
CA VAL A 6 16.56 -1.00 -7.05
C VAL A 6 16.00 -2.41 -7.32
N GLN A 7 16.15 -2.94 -8.54
CA GLN A 7 15.71 -4.31 -8.84
C GLN A 7 16.53 -5.36 -8.07
N ILE A 8 17.84 -5.16 -7.94
CA ILE A 8 18.72 -6.06 -7.17
C ILE A 8 18.37 -6.03 -5.68
N ILE A 9 18.10 -4.85 -5.14
CA ILE A 9 17.71 -4.67 -3.74
C ILE A 9 16.35 -5.31 -3.47
N ASN A 10 15.34 -5.08 -4.31
CA ASN A 10 14.03 -5.69 -4.19
C ASN A 10 14.08 -7.22 -4.29
N LYS A 11 14.93 -7.76 -5.18
CA LYS A 11 15.13 -9.21 -5.29
C LYS A 11 15.76 -9.79 -4.03
N ARG A 12 16.77 -9.13 -3.46
CA ARG A 12 17.43 -9.56 -2.23
C ARG A 12 16.50 -9.47 -1.01
N CYS A 13 15.68 -8.42 -0.89
CA CYS A 13 14.68 -8.32 0.17
C CYS A 13 13.65 -9.44 0.07
N HIS A 14 13.19 -9.78 -1.14
CA HIS A 14 12.28 -10.90 -1.36
C HIS A 14 12.93 -12.25 -1.00
N GLU A 15 14.17 -12.46 -1.40
CA GLU A 15 14.96 -13.65 -1.04
C GLU A 15 15.16 -13.75 0.48
N LEU A 16 15.42 -12.64 1.17
CA LEU A 16 15.55 -12.60 2.63
C LEU A 16 14.23 -12.97 3.32
N LYS A 17 13.09 -12.47 2.85
CA LYS A 17 11.76 -12.84 3.36
C LYS A 17 11.49 -14.33 3.21
N LEU A 18 11.85 -14.94 2.08
CA LEU A 18 11.72 -16.38 1.86
C LEU A 18 12.63 -17.19 2.79
N GLN A 19 13.87 -16.72 3.03
CA GLN A 19 14.80 -17.36 3.95
C GLN A 19 14.33 -17.29 5.41
N ILE A 20 13.79 -16.14 5.84
CA ILE A 20 13.20 -15.95 7.18
C ILE A 20 11.98 -16.88 7.35
N ALA A 21 11.10 -16.97 6.34
CA ALA A 21 9.95 -17.86 6.37
C ALA A 21 10.37 -19.34 6.44
N ALA A 22 11.43 -19.74 5.71
CA ALA A 22 11.99 -21.07 5.77
C ALA A 22 12.60 -21.40 7.13
N LEU A 23 13.32 -20.45 7.75
CA LEU A 23 13.87 -20.59 9.10
C LEU A 23 12.77 -20.74 10.15
N ARG A 24 11.66 -20.00 10.02
CA ARG A 24 10.47 -20.14 10.88
C ARG A 24 9.84 -21.53 10.77
N GLN A 25 9.74 -22.09 9.56
CA GLN A 25 9.23 -23.45 9.37
C GLN A 25 10.16 -24.51 9.95
N MET A 26 11.47 -24.32 9.85
CA MET A 26 12.45 -25.23 10.42
C MET A 26 12.49 -25.17 11.95
N SER A 27 12.31 -23.99 12.57
CA SER A 27 12.26 -23.85 14.04
C SER A 27 10.94 -24.34 14.64
N GLY A 28 9.86 -24.41 13.85
CA GLY A 28 8.57 -24.99 14.27
C GLY A 28 8.50 -26.52 14.19
N ALA A 29 9.46 -27.17 13.53
CA ALA A 29 9.53 -28.63 13.38
C ALA A 29 10.41 -29.33 14.44
N ALA A 30 11.18 -28.58 15.22
CA ALA A 30 11.97 -29.11 16.34
C ALA A 30 11.15 -28.99 17.64
N SER A 31 10.98 -30.10 18.33
CA SER A 31 10.16 -30.26 19.53
C SER A 31 10.70 -29.59 20.81
N ASP A 32 11.60 -28.63 20.68
CA ASP A 32 12.05 -27.75 21.77
C ASP A 32 11.45 -26.35 21.60
N PRO A 33 11.04 -25.66 22.71
CA PRO A 33 10.56 -24.30 22.61
C PRO A 33 11.64 -23.45 21.94
N PRO A 34 11.31 -22.66 20.89
CA PRO A 34 12.30 -21.87 20.18
C PRO A 34 12.96 -20.90 21.16
N ASP A 35 14.31 -20.87 21.13
CA ASP A 35 15.12 -19.98 21.93
C ASP A 35 14.53 -18.54 21.83
N PRO A 36 14.12 -17.91 22.95
CA PRO A 36 13.51 -16.60 22.93
C PRO A 36 14.42 -15.53 22.32
N GLU A 37 15.73 -15.68 22.37
CA GLU A 37 16.69 -14.80 21.71
C GLU A 37 16.64 -14.96 20.19
N LEU A 38 16.57 -16.17 19.67
CA LEU A 38 16.48 -16.44 18.23
C LEU A 38 15.17 -15.90 17.66
N LYS A 39 14.07 -16.04 18.39
CA LYS A 39 12.77 -15.47 18.00
C LYS A 39 12.80 -13.94 17.96
N ALA A 40 13.41 -13.30 18.96
CA ALA A 40 13.58 -11.87 19.01
C ALA A 40 14.42 -11.35 17.84
N HIS A 41 15.50 -12.03 17.46
CA HIS A 41 16.34 -11.68 16.32
C HIS A 41 15.62 -11.86 14.98
N ILE A 42 14.79 -12.90 14.85
CA ILE A 42 13.97 -13.09 13.65
C ILE A 42 12.93 -11.99 13.53
N ASP A 43 12.23 -11.64 14.61
CA ASP A 43 11.22 -10.57 14.63
C ASP A 43 11.86 -9.18 14.36
N GLU A 44 13.08 -8.95 14.85
CA GLU A 44 13.84 -7.72 14.58
C GLU A 44 14.31 -7.64 13.11
N ALA A 45 14.77 -8.75 12.54
CA ALA A 45 15.14 -8.84 11.13
C ALA A 45 13.92 -8.70 10.20
N GLU A 46 12.77 -9.25 10.56
CA GLU A 46 11.50 -9.04 9.85
C GLU A 46 11.07 -7.57 9.89
N LYS A 47 11.14 -6.93 11.07
CA LYS A 47 10.86 -5.50 11.20
C LYS A 47 11.80 -4.63 10.36
N ALA A 48 13.09 -4.93 10.38
CA ALA A 48 14.07 -4.21 9.56
C ALA A 48 13.81 -4.41 8.06
N ALA A 49 13.44 -5.61 7.62
CA ALA A 49 13.09 -5.89 6.24
C ALA A 49 11.76 -5.21 5.82
N GLN A 50 10.79 -5.10 6.73
CA GLN A 50 9.53 -4.39 6.51
C GLN A 50 9.73 -2.87 6.45
N LEU A 51 10.56 -2.30 7.33
CA LEU A 51 10.93 -0.88 7.31
C LEU A 51 11.69 -0.52 6.01
N TYR A 52 12.53 -1.43 5.52
CA TYR A 52 13.24 -1.24 4.25
C TYR A 52 12.30 -1.34 3.04
N ASP A 53 11.28 -2.20 3.09
CA ASP A 53 10.23 -2.29 2.07
C ASP A 53 9.28 -1.07 2.10
N ALA A 54 9.05 -0.50 3.28
CA ALA A 54 8.26 0.72 3.46
C ALA A 54 8.99 1.99 2.95
N SER A 55 10.33 2.00 2.96
CA SER A 55 11.14 3.07 2.36
C SER A 55 11.36 2.86 0.85
N ARG A 56 10.35 2.38 0.14
CA ARG A 56 10.43 2.16 -1.31
C ARG A 56 10.72 3.47 -2.01
N ASN A 57 11.80 3.52 -2.74
CA ASN A 57 12.03 4.57 -3.73
C ASN A 57 11.17 4.26 -4.97
N THR A 58 9.95 4.77 -4.99
CA THR A 58 9.02 4.61 -6.12
C THR A 58 9.44 5.43 -7.35
N GLY A 59 10.38 6.35 -7.18
CA GLY A 59 10.75 7.35 -8.17
C GLY A 59 9.96 8.66 -8.03
N ASN A 60 9.18 8.81 -6.95
CA ASN A 60 8.48 10.04 -6.58
C ASN A 60 8.55 10.24 -5.05
N GLU A 61 9.26 11.28 -4.63
CA GLU A 61 9.52 11.55 -3.21
C GLU A 61 8.24 11.74 -2.39
N VAL A 62 7.20 12.37 -2.96
CA VAL A 62 5.93 12.59 -2.26
C VAL A 62 5.19 11.28 -2.04
N LEU A 63 5.16 10.40 -3.05
CA LEU A 63 4.57 9.09 -2.92
C LEU A 63 5.33 8.24 -1.89
N ASP A 64 6.66 8.33 -1.86
CA ASP A 64 7.50 7.63 -0.89
C ASP A 64 7.17 8.04 0.55
N VAL A 65 6.96 9.34 0.80
CA VAL A 65 6.54 9.85 2.11
C VAL A 65 5.17 9.31 2.51
N VAL A 66 4.18 9.39 1.62
CA VAL A 66 2.82 8.87 1.90
C VAL A 66 2.87 7.38 2.19
N LEU A 67 3.56 6.60 1.36
CA LEU A 67 3.64 5.15 1.53
C LEU A 67 4.34 4.76 2.84
N THR A 68 5.39 5.48 3.22
CA THR A 68 6.09 5.25 4.50
C THR A 68 5.14 5.50 5.67
N GLU A 69 4.46 6.65 5.69
CA GLU A 69 3.50 7.00 6.75
C GLU A 69 2.36 5.98 6.85
N LYS A 70 1.74 5.63 5.71
CA LYS A 70 0.61 4.71 5.70
C LYS A 70 1.01 3.26 5.96
N SER A 71 2.22 2.84 5.58
CA SER A 71 2.74 1.51 5.93
C SER A 71 2.92 1.34 7.44
N LEU A 72 3.49 2.35 8.12
CA LEU A 72 3.62 2.33 9.59
C LEU A 72 2.24 2.28 10.28
N LEU A 73 1.27 3.03 9.76
CA LEU A 73 -0.09 3.01 10.28
C LEU A 73 -0.76 1.66 10.06
N CYS A 74 -0.61 1.05 8.89
CA CYS A 74 -1.11 -0.27 8.57
C CYS A 74 -0.51 -1.34 9.50
N GLU A 75 0.81 -1.30 9.72
CA GLU A 75 1.51 -2.21 10.61
C GLU A 75 0.94 -2.12 12.04
N SER A 76 0.77 -0.91 12.58
CA SER A 76 0.21 -0.70 13.92
C SER A 76 -1.22 -1.24 14.08
N ARG A 77 -1.97 -1.34 12.99
CA ARG A 77 -3.36 -1.83 12.94
C ARG A 77 -3.50 -3.26 12.43
N ARG A 78 -2.38 -3.95 12.22
CA ARG A 78 -2.32 -5.32 11.67
C ARG A 78 -3.02 -5.41 10.31
N ILE A 79 -2.73 -4.45 9.42
CA ILE A 79 -3.22 -4.40 8.04
C ILE A 79 -2.04 -4.72 7.13
N GLN A 80 -2.23 -5.65 6.20
CA GLN A 80 -1.26 -5.92 5.16
C GLN A 80 -1.44 -4.92 4.01
N LEU A 81 -0.43 -4.06 3.79
CA LEU A 81 -0.40 -3.14 2.65
C LEU A 81 0.54 -3.69 1.56
N ASN A 82 -0.03 -4.07 0.43
CA ASN A 82 0.72 -4.48 -0.75
C ASN A 82 0.75 -3.32 -1.74
N ALA A 83 1.93 -2.78 -2.04
CA ALA A 83 2.05 -1.67 -2.98
C ALA A 83 2.98 -2.06 -4.15
N VAL A 84 2.46 -1.99 -5.36
CA VAL A 84 3.21 -2.11 -6.61
C VAL A 84 3.11 -0.78 -7.32
N THR A 85 4.15 0.05 -7.22
CA THR A 85 4.08 1.45 -7.59
C THR A 85 5.26 1.88 -8.47
N ASP A 86 4.95 2.53 -9.59
CA ASP A 86 5.89 3.30 -10.40
C ASP A 86 5.55 4.79 -10.23
N GLY A 87 6.19 5.44 -9.27
CA GLY A 87 5.97 6.86 -8.97
C GLY A 87 6.57 7.78 -10.02
N SER A 88 7.47 7.30 -10.88
CA SER A 88 8.08 8.10 -11.95
C SER A 88 7.06 8.62 -12.96
N CYS A 89 5.92 7.96 -13.09
CA CYS A 89 4.82 8.36 -13.97
C CYS A 89 3.94 9.49 -13.39
N LEU A 90 4.15 9.89 -12.14
CA LEU A 90 3.35 10.89 -11.40
C LEU A 90 3.95 12.30 -11.44
N GLY A 91 4.98 12.54 -12.23
CA GLY A 91 5.69 13.82 -12.28
C GLY A 91 4.86 15.02 -12.77
N PHE A 92 3.65 14.80 -13.29
CA PHE A 92 2.74 15.87 -13.71
C PHE A 92 1.88 16.44 -12.57
N PHE A 93 1.91 15.82 -11.39
CA PHE A 93 1.18 16.30 -10.22
C PHE A 93 1.95 17.38 -9.47
N GLU A 94 1.22 18.34 -8.93
CA GLU A 94 1.71 19.18 -7.84
C GLU A 94 1.86 18.34 -6.56
N ALA A 95 2.92 18.60 -5.79
CA ALA A 95 3.26 17.80 -4.59
C ALA A 95 2.10 17.70 -3.58
N GLY A 96 1.41 18.83 -3.31
CA GLY A 96 0.29 18.88 -2.38
C GLY A 96 -0.93 18.09 -2.85
N ASP A 97 -1.23 18.13 -4.14
CA ASP A 97 -2.35 17.37 -4.72
C ASP A 97 -2.05 15.87 -4.71
N LEU A 98 -0.80 15.49 -5.05
CA LEU A 98 -0.37 14.10 -5.02
C LEU A 98 -0.46 13.52 -3.60
N TYR A 99 0.07 14.26 -2.62
CA TYR A 99 -0.03 13.86 -1.21
C TYR A 99 -1.50 13.69 -0.80
N ALA A 100 -2.35 14.69 -1.05
CA ALA A 100 -3.75 14.66 -0.65
C ALA A 100 -4.52 13.51 -1.32
N LEU A 101 -4.26 13.24 -2.61
CA LEU A 101 -4.90 12.16 -3.36
C LEU A 101 -4.61 10.80 -2.72
N PHE A 102 -3.33 10.46 -2.57
CA PHE A 102 -2.92 9.16 -2.05
C PHE A 102 -3.22 9.01 -0.56
N ALA A 103 -3.02 10.07 0.25
CA ALA A 103 -3.35 10.04 1.67
C ALA A 103 -4.85 9.77 1.88
N ASN A 104 -5.73 10.48 1.19
CA ASN A 104 -7.18 10.30 1.30
C ASN A 104 -7.62 8.90 0.86
N MET A 105 -7.09 8.38 -0.24
CA MET A 105 -7.44 7.05 -0.73
C MET A 105 -7.00 5.94 0.23
N LEU A 106 -5.77 6.04 0.74
CA LEU A 106 -5.24 5.06 1.69
C LEU A 106 -5.89 5.16 3.06
N ASP A 107 -6.21 6.36 3.55
CA ASP A 107 -6.95 6.54 4.81
C ASP A 107 -8.32 5.88 4.76
N HIS A 108 -9.06 6.07 3.66
CA HIS A 108 -10.33 5.40 3.44
C HIS A 108 -10.18 3.86 3.40
N ALA A 109 -9.16 3.36 2.72
CA ALA A 109 -8.87 1.93 2.66
C ALA A 109 -8.52 1.35 4.04
N ILE A 110 -7.70 2.07 4.82
CA ILE A 110 -7.31 1.69 6.18
C ILE A 110 -8.52 1.66 7.11
N GLU A 111 -9.38 2.69 7.06
CA GLU A 111 -10.61 2.72 7.84
C GLU A 111 -11.54 1.56 7.51
N SER A 112 -11.64 1.17 6.23
CA SER A 112 -12.42 0.02 5.81
C SER A 112 -11.79 -1.30 6.29
N ALA A 113 -10.48 -1.45 6.18
CA ALA A 113 -9.77 -2.66 6.58
C ALA A 113 -9.86 -2.90 8.11
N VAL A 114 -9.83 -1.84 8.92
CA VAL A 114 -9.95 -1.95 10.39
C VAL A 114 -11.31 -2.55 10.81
N GLN A 115 -12.37 -2.36 10.01
CA GLN A 115 -13.71 -2.91 10.29
C GLN A 115 -13.77 -4.44 10.11
N VAL A 116 -12.78 -5.04 9.45
CA VAL A 116 -12.69 -6.50 9.31
C VAL A 116 -12.28 -7.09 10.67
N PRO A 117 -13.09 -7.97 11.27
CA PRO A 117 -12.77 -8.53 12.60
C PRO A 117 -11.47 -9.33 12.62
N GLU A 118 -11.25 -10.14 11.58
CA GLU A 118 -10.09 -11.02 11.47
C GLU A 118 -8.88 -10.25 10.90
N PRO A 119 -7.81 -10.03 11.70
CA PRO A 119 -6.64 -9.29 11.25
C PRO A 119 -5.96 -9.89 10.00
N GLU A 120 -6.02 -11.21 9.84
CA GLU A 120 -5.41 -11.94 8.71
C GLU A 120 -6.08 -11.61 7.37
N ARG A 121 -7.31 -11.08 7.41
CA ARG A 121 -8.08 -10.68 6.24
C ARG A 121 -7.98 -9.19 5.92
N ARG A 122 -7.29 -8.41 6.77
CA ARG A 122 -7.06 -6.98 6.56
C ARG A 122 -5.97 -6.78 5.53
N CYS A 123 -6.36 -6.59 4.28
CA CYS A 123 -5.44 -6.42 3.17
C CYS A 123 -5.85 -5.21 2.34
N ILE A 124 -4.85 -4.41 1.94
CA ILE A 124 -5.01 -3.29 1.02
C ILE A 124 -4.00 -3.48 -0.11
N ASP A 125 -4.46 -3.42 -1.35
CA ASP A 125 -3.63 -3.48 -2.54
C ASP A 125 -3.61 -2.11 -3.22
N LEU A 126 -2.43 -1.58 -3.47
CA LEU A 126 -2.19 -0.36 -4.23
C LEU A 126 -1.39 -0.67 -5.49
N LEU A 127 -1.93 -0.29 -6.64
CA LEU A 127 -1.24 -0.36 -7.93
C LEU A 127 -1.12 1.05 -8.52
N VAL A 128 0.11 1.44 -8.91
CA VAL A 128 0.38 2.63 -9.71
C VAL A 128 1.26 2.23 -10.88
N CYS A 129 0.77 2.39 -12.07
CA CYS A 129 1.53 2.02 -13.28
C CYS A 129 1.10 2.86 -14.50
N THR A 130 1.96 2.86 -15.52
CA THR A 130 1.61 3.37 -16.84
C THR A 130 1.09 2.24 -17.71
N ARG A 131 -0.04 2.46 -18.37
CA ARG A 131 -0.57 1.58 -19.41
C ARG A 131 -0.85 2.40 -20.67
N GLN A 132 -0.12 2.12 -21.74
CA GLN A 132 -0.17 2.88 -22.99
C GLN A 132 0.08 4.38 -22.73
N SER A 133 -0.89 5.24 -22.96
CA SER A 133 -0.84 6.69 -22.73
C SER A 133 -1.58 7.13 -21.47
N PHE A 134 -1.76 6.23 -20.50
CA PHE A 134 -2.50 6.51 -19.27
C PHE A 134 -1.72 6.10 -18.04
N VAL A 135 -1.82 6.89 -16.99
CA VAL A 135 -1.43 6.51 -15.63
C VAL A 135 -2.64 5.91 -14.93
N VAL A 136 -2.48 4.70 -14.41
CA VAL A 136 -3.53 3.97 -13.69
C VAL A 136 -3.15 3.90 -12.22
N VAL A 137 -4.05 4.38 -11.37
CA VAL A 137 -4.00 4.21 -9.91
C VAL A 137 -5.17 3.35 -9.50
N ASN A 138 -4.91 2.27 -8.80
CA ASN A 138 -5.95 1.36 -8.31
C ASN A 138 -5.70 1.02 -6.84
N VAL A 139 -6.71 1.22 -5.99
CA VAL A 139 -6.69 0.83 -4.58
C VAL A 139 -7.83 -0.14 -4.35
N ILE A 140 -7.50 -1.31 -3.79
CA ILE A 140 -8.47 -2.33 -3.41
C ILE A 140 -8.37 -2.52 -1.90
N SER A 141 -9.51 -2.47 -1.23
CA SER A 141 -9.63 -2.68 0.21
C SER A 141 -10.85 -3.54 0.51
N PRO A 142 -10.98 -4.11 1.72
CA PRO A 142 -12.23 -4.71 2.15
C PRO A 142 -13.38 -3.70 2.06
N ASP A 143 -14.56 -4.18 1.64
CA ASP A 143 -15.76 -3.35 1.59
C ASP A 143 -16.28 -3.06 3.01
N ARG A 144 -16.84 -1.86 3.20
CA ARG A 144 -17.47 -1.51 4.49
C ARG A 144 -18.86 -2.15 4.57
N PRO A 145 -19.22 -2.68 5.76
CA PRO A 145 -20.62 -3.00 6.02
C PRO A 145 -21.46 -1.73 5.87
N PRO A 146 -22.67 -1.81 5.27
CA PRO A 146 -23.54 -0.65 5.04
C PRO A 146 -23.87 0.17 6.29
N GLU A 147 -23.82 -0.47 7.47
CA GLU A 147 -24.12 0.15 8.78
C GLU A 147 -22.98 1.00 9.34
N ALA A 148 -21.76 0.84 8.84
CA ALA A 148 -20.56 1.54 9.33
C ALA A 148 -20.19 2.78 8.50
N ALA A 149 -21.02 3.17 7.54
CA ALA A 149 -20.77 4.33 6.69
C ALA A 149 -21.04 5.63 7.48
N ASP A 150 -20.01 6.15 8.15
CA ASP A 150 -20.05 7.54 8.64
C ASP A 150 -19.98 8.48 7.43
N THR A 151 -21.15 8.98 7.08
CA THR A 151 -21.45 9.64 5.81
C THR A 151 -20.71 10.96 5.57
N ARG A 152 -20.21 11.63 6.62
CA ARG A 152 -19.60 12.98 6.49
C ARG A 152 -18.10 12.92 6.13
N ALA A 153 -17.30 12.10 6.79
CA ALA A 153 -15.86 11.98 6.50
C ALA A 153 -15.64 11.35 5.13
N THR A 154 -16.43 10.32 4.78
CA THR A 154 -16.43 9.66 3.47
C THR A 154 -16.80 10.66 2.35
N HIS A 155 -17.82 11.50 2.55
CA HIS A 155 -18.22 12.51 1.58
C HIS A 155 -17.14 13.58 1.35
N TYR A 156 -16.41 13.99 2.39
CA TYR A 156 -15.34 14.98 2.24
C TYR A 156 -14.14 14.39 1.48
N ALA A 157 -13.69 13.20 1.84
CA ALA A 157 -12.59 12.53 1.17
C ALA A 157 -12.89 12.29 -0.31
N VAL A 158 -14.10 11.84 -0.64
CA VAL A 158 -14.56 11.66 -2.03
C VAL A 158 -14.59 12.99 -2.79
N LYS A 159 -15.04 14.08 -2.18
CA LYS A 159 -15.06 15.41 -2.83
C LYS A 159 -13.65 15.92 -3.13
N VAL A 160 -12.71 15.80 -2.18
CA VAL A 160 -11.32 16.22 -2.39
C VAL A 160 -10.68 15.39 -3.49
N THR A 161 -10.84 14.07 -3.43
CA THR A 161 -10.32 13.15 -4.44
C THR A 161 -10.88 13.48 -5.82
N ASN A 162 -12.20 13.65 -5.96
CA ASN A 162 -12.82 14.01 -7.23
C ASN A 162 -12.32 15.35 -7.79
N ARG A 163 -12.15 16.37 -6.94
CA ARG A 163 -11.62 17.67 -7.36
C ARG A 163 -10.21 17.55 -7.93
N ILE A 164 -9.34 16.79 -7.27
CA ILE A 164 -7.97 16.55 -7.75
C ILE A 164 -8.01 15.78 -9.07
N VAL A 165 -8.79 14.70 -9.14
CA VAL A 165 -8.92 13.89 -10.37
C VAL A 165 -9.37 14.77 -11.55
N GLN A 166 -10.37 15.63 -11.36
CA GLN A 166 -10.85 16.53 -12.40
C GLN A 166 -9.79 17.59 -12.79
N LYS A 167 -9.03 18.15 -11.83
CA LYS A 167 -7.94 19.11 -12.10
C LYS A 167 -6.94 18.52 -13.10
N TYR A 168 -6.63 17.23 -12.97
CA TYR A 168 -5.69 16.53 -13.85
C TYR A 168 -6.38 15.75 -14.98
N LYS A 169 -7.62 16.08 -15.32
CA LYS A 169 -8.40 15.48 -16.41
C LYS A 169 -8.51 13.95 -16.31
N GLY A 170 -8.47 13.44 -15.10
CA GLY A 170 -8.63 12.02 -14.82
C GLY A 170 -10.08 11.58 -14.76
N THR A 171 -10.26 10.28 -14.71
CA THR A 171 -11.56 9.62 -14.50
C THR A 171 -11.44 8.70 -13.29
N LEU A 172 -12.39 8.82 -12.36
CA LEU A 172 -12.50 7.99 -11.17
C LEU A 172 -13.68 7.05 -11.32
N THR A 173 -13.47 5.78 -11.08
CA THR A 173 -14.50 4.74 -11.00
C THR A 173 -14.36 3.98 -9.71
N THR A 174 -15.48 3.58 -9.13
CA THR A 174 -15.54 2.74 -7.92
C THR A 174 -16.36 1.49 -8.22
N GLU A 175 -15.95 0.38 -7.66
CA GLU A 175 -16.61 -0.91 -7.80
C GLU A 175 -16.61 -1.62 -6.44
N SER A 176 -17.78 -2.17 -6.07
CA SER A 176 -17.93 -3.01 -4.88
C SER A 176 -18.35 -4.40 -5.34
N GLN A 177 -17.50 -5.40 -5.12
CA GLN A 177 -17.73 -6.76 -5.54
C GLN A 177 -17.09 -7.76 -4.59
N ASN A 178 -17.81 -8.84 -4.24
CA ASN A 178 -17.29 -9.95 -3.44
C ASN A 178 -16.68 -9.55 -2.09
N GLY A 179 -17.19 -8.49 -1.44
CA GLY A 179 -16.68 -8.01 -0.17
C GLY A 179 -15.42 -7.14 -0.26
N PHE A 180 -15.08 -6.70 -1.48
CA PHE A 180 -14.00 -5.76 -1.75
C PHE A 180 -14.53 -4.50 -2.42
N PHE A 181 -13.91 -3.38 -2.06
CA PHE A 181 -14.15 -2.07 -2.66
C PHE A 181 -12.90 -1.64 -3.43
N ALA A 182 -13.07 -1.36 -4.71
CA ALA A 182 -12.00 -0.90 -5.58
C ALA A 182 -12.24 0.56 -6.00
N VAL A 183 -11.19 1.38 -5.88
CA VAL A 183 -11.13 2.74 -6.42
C VAL A 183 -10.10 2.75 -7.54
N LYS A 184 -10.54 3.00 -8.76
CA LYS A 184 -9.68 3.08 -9.93
C LYS A 184 -9.70 4.48 -10.51
N ILE A 185 -8.52 5.06 -10.69
CA ILE A 185 -8.34 6.37 -11.30
C ILE A 185 -7.44 6.22 -12.53
N ILE A 186 -7.82 6.87 -13.60
CA ILE A 186 -7.07 6.89 -14.85
C ILE A 186 -6.79 8.34 -15.21
N PHE A 187 -5.51 8.68 -15.38
CA PHE A 187 -5.08 10.00 -15.84
C PHE A 187 -4.50 9.90 -17.25
N PRO A 188 -4.83 10.81 -18.17
CA PRO A 188 -4.15 10.89 -19.45
C PRO A 188 -2.71 11.34 -19.22
N GLN A 189 -1.74 10.62 -19.81
CA GLN A 189 -0.38 11.15 -19.91
C GLN A 189 -0.41 12.27 -20.93
N GLY A 190 -0.23 13.50 -20.49
CA GLY A 190 0.00 14.62 -21.39
C GLY A 190 1.25 14.36 -22.24
N LYS A 191 1.12 14.62 -23.54
CA LYS A 191 2.28 14.68 -24.43
C LYS A 191 3.17 15.84 -24.07
#